data_403d08264cb196abaefe007a97051aa2
#
_entry.id   403d08264cb196abaefe007a97051aa2
#
_cell.length_a   1.000
_cell.length_b   1.000
_cell.length_c   1.000
_cell.angle_alpha   90.00
_cell.angle_beta   90.00
_cell.angle_gamma   90.00
#
_symmetry.space_group_name_H-M   'P 1'
#
loop_
_entity.id
_entity.type
_entity.pdbx_description
1 polymer ?
#
loop_
_entity_poly.entity_id
_entity_poly.type
_entity_poly.pdbx_seq_one_letter_code
_entity_poly.pdbx_strand_id
1 'polypeptide(L)'
;MSVVAKGRQGTTVIDLDGSQGNAFVLLGYASQTMKNSGMEKKTQDRILNEMKSSDYINLLKTFEKYFGSTYTLQTSNPEYLDAFMVK
;
A
#
# COMPACT_ATOMS: atom_id res chain seq x y z
N MET A 1 -10.85 7.25 0.00
CA MET A 1 -10.17 6.32 0.87
C MET A 1 -10.25 4.91 0.34
N SER A 2 -9.14 4.20 0.31
CA SER A 2 -9.12 2.87 -0.29
C SER A 2 -8.99 1.73 0.71
N VAL A 3 -8.85 2.03 2.00
CA VAL A 3 -8.83 0.97 3.01
C VAL A 3 -10.25 0.66 3.40
N VAL A 4 -10.84 -0.27 2.67
CA VAL A 4 -12.22 -0.65 2.91
C VAL A 4 -12.33 -2.14 2.70
N ALA A 5 -13.48 -2.66 3.05
CA ALA A 5 -13.67 -4.08 3.00
C ALA A 5 -13.82 -4.59 1.59
N LYS A 6 -14.58 -3.90 0.77
CA LYS A 6 -14.92 -4.48 -0.52
C LYS A 6 -15.73 -3.51 -1.34
N GLY A 7 -16.04 -3.92 -2.55
CA GLY A 7 -16.96 -3.19 -3.39
C GLY A 7 -16.33 -2.14 -4.27
N ARG A 8 -15.04 -1.95 -4.19
CA ARG A 8 -14.36 -1.00 -5.05
C ARG A 8 -14.05 -1.65 -6.38
N GLN A 9 -14.72 -1.21 -7.40
CA GLN A 9 -14.48 -1.73 -8.74
C GLN A 9 -13.25 -1.08 -9.34
N GLY A 10 -12.52 -1.88 -10.11
CA GLY A 10 -11.35 -1.38 -10.81
C GLY A 10 -10.09 -1.35 -9.98
N THR A 11 -10.15 -1.76 -8.72
CA THR A 11 -8.95 -1.82 -7.90
C THR A 11 -8.62 -3.27 -7.56
N THR A 12 -7.35 -3.52 -7.29
CA THR A 12 -6.89 -4.82 -6.83
C THR A 12 -6.92 -4.82 -5.31
N VAL A 13 -7.54 -5.83 -4.73
CA VAL A 13 -7.64 -5.94 -3.28
C VAL A 13 -6.43 -6.69 -2.75
N ILE A 14 -5.77 -6.13 -1.75
CA ILE A 14 -4.66 -6.77 -1.06
C ILE A 14 -5.11 -7.09 0.36
N ASP A 15 -5.14 -8.37 0.69
CA ASP A 15 -5.58 -8.84 2.00
C ASP A 15 -4.41 -8.82 2.97
N LEU A 16 -4.40 -7.84 3.84
CA LEU A 16 -3.31 -7.68 4.80
C LEU A 16 -3.30 -8.74 5.89
N ASP A 17 -4.41 -9.45 6.04
CA ASP A 17 -4.51 -10.50 7.06
C ASP A 17 -3.98 -11.83 6.58
N GLY A 18 -3.70 -11.95 5.29
CA GLY A 18 -3.20 -13.17 4.68
C GLY A 18 -1.73 -13.07 4.31
N SER A 19 -1.32 -13.93 3.40
CA SER A 19 0.08 -14.00 2.99
C SER A 19 0.53 -12.74 2.26
N GLN A 20 -0.40 -11.94 1.75
CA GLN A 20 -0.07 -10.70 1.06
C GLN A 20 0.23 -9.55 2.02
N GLY A 21 0.07 -9.78 3.31
CA GLY A 21 0.22 -8.72 4.31
C GLY A 21 1.64 -8.53 4.81
N ASN A 22 2.65 -8.78 3.99
CA ASN A 22 4.02 -8.55 4.43
C ASN A 22 4.67 -7.46 3.57
N ALA A 23 5.75 -6.89 4.13
CA ALA A 23 6.40 -5.73 3.52
C ALA A 23 6.92 -6.03 2.13
N PHE A 24 7.50 -7.21 1.93
CA PHE A 24 8.08 -7.55 0.63
C PHE A 24 7.04 -7.63 -0.47
N VAL A 25 5.87 -8.17 -0.15
CA VAL A 25 4.78 -8.24 -1.13
C VAL A 25 4.32 -6.84 -1.51
N LEU A 26 4.15 -5.98 -0.51
CA LEU A 26 3.69 -4.61 -0.78
C LEU A 26 4.71 -3.81 -1.55
N LEU A 27 5.99 -3.97 -1.21
CA LEU A 27 7.06 -3.32 -1.97
C LEU A 27 7.08 -3.81 -3.41
N GLY A 28 6.82 -5.10 -3.63
CA GLY A 28 6.74 -5.66 -4.96
C GLY A 28 5.59 -5.07 -5.78
N TYR A 29 4.42 -4.94 -5.18
CA TYR A 29 3.28 -4.31 -5.85
C TYR A 29 3.59 -2.87 -6.21
N ALA A 30 4.18 -2.13 -5.26
CA ALA A 30 4.53 -0.74 -5.51
C ALA A 30 5.51 -0.60 -6.67
N SER A 31 6.55 -1.42 -6.65
CA SER A 31 7.57 -1.39 -7.69
C SER A 31 6.98 -1.69 -9.07
N GLN A 32 6.15 -2.74 -9.13
CA GLN A 32 5.53 -3.13 -10.40
C GLN A 32 4.61 -2.04 -10.93
N THR A 33 3.83 -1.44 -10.05
CA THR A 33 2.91 -0.37 -10.44
C THR A 33 3.66 0.82 -10.98
N MET A 34 4.74 1.20 -10.33
CA MET A 34 5.53 2.35 -10.77
C MET A 34 6.18 2.08 -12.13
N LYS A 35 6.68 0.86 -12.33
CA LYS A 35 7.26 0.51 -13.63
C LYS A 35 6.22 0.55 -14.73
N ASN A 36 5.03 0.02 -14.46
CA ASN A 36 3.96 -0.03 -15.45
C ASN A 36 3.48 1.36 -15.84
N SER A 37 3.59 2.32 -14.92
CA SER A 37 3.16 3.69 -15.20
C SER A 37 4.24 4.53 -15.85
N GLY A 38 5.43 3.97 -16.06
CA GLY A 38 6.52 4.69 -16.72
C GLY A 38 7.21 5.70 -15.84
N MET A 39 7.11 5.54 -14.53
CA MET A 39 7.71 6.47 -13.58
C MET A 39 9.23 6.40 -13.62
N GLU A 40 9.89 7.54 -13.48
CA GLU A 40 11.35 7.59 -13.43
C GLU A 40 11.90 6.75 -12.28
N LYS A 41 13.05 6.12 -12.52
CA LYS A 41 13.66 5.28 -11.50
C LYS A 41 13.99 6.07 -10.24
N LYS A 42 14.44 7.31 -10.39
CA LYS A 42 14.76 8.16 -9.24
C LYS A 42 13.52 8.35 -8.35
N THR A 43 12.37 8.58 -8.95
CA THR A 43 11.13 8.76 -8.22
C THR A 43 10.69 7.44 -7.59
N GLN A 44 10.84 6.33 -8.30
CA GLN A 44 10.54 5.02 -7.76
C GLN A 44 11.37 4.74 -6.51
N ASP A 45 12.67 5.00 -6.59
CA ASP A 45 13.56 4.75 -5.47
C ASP A 45 13.20 5.61 -4.26
N ARG A 46 12.82 6.86 -4.51
CA ARG A 46 12.41 7.76 -3.42
C ARG A 46 11.18 7.24 -2.70
N ILE A 47 10.19 6.78 -3.45
CA ILE A 47 8.96 6.26 -2.85
C ILE A 47 9.22 4.97 -2.09
N LEU A 48 10.01 4.06 -2.67
CA LEU A 48 10.35 2.82 -1.99
C LEU A 48 11.13 3.09 -0.69
N ASN A 49 12.03 4.07 -0.72
CA ASN A 49 12.77 4.44 0.48
C ASN A 49 11.84 5.01 1.55
N GLU A 50 10.87 5.80 1.14
CA GLU A 50 9.88 6.35 2.06
C GLU A 50 9.08 5.22 2.71
N MET A 51 8.69 4.22 1.93
CA MET A 51 7.96 3.08 2.46
C MET A 51 8.77 2.32 3.51
N LYS A 52 10.09 2.26 3.32
CA LYS A 52 10.97 1.50 4.21
C LYS A 52 11.57 2.33 5.34
N SER A 53 11.22 3.60 5.43
CA SER A 53 11.93 4.54 6.31
C SER A 53 11.58 4.38 7.78
N SER A 54 10.55 3.62 8.10
CA SER A 54 10.12 3.45 9.49
C SER A 54 9.56 2.04 9.63
N ASP A 55 8.45 1.90 10.33
CA ASP A 55 7.86 0.59 10.60
C ASP A 55 6.84 0.19 9.54
N TYR A 56 6.19 -0.96 9.77
CA TYR A 56 5.22 -1.50 8.83
C TYR A 56 4.00 -0.58 8.69
N ILE A 57 3.59 0.07 9.77
CA ILE A 57 2.46 1.00 9.70
C ILE A 57 2.80 2.16 8.77
N ASN A 58 4.01 2.67 8.85
CA ASN A 58 4.47 3.71 7.94
C ASN A 58 4.45 3.23 6.50
N LEU A 59 4.85 1.99 6.27
CA LEU A 59 4.83 1.41 4.93
C LEU A 59 3.41 1.36 4.39
N LEU A 60 2.46 0.94 5.20
CA LEU A 60 1.05 0.88 4.80
C LEU A 60 0.51 2.27 4.47
N LYS A 61 0.81 3.25 5.30
CA LYS A 61 0.35 4.62 5.06
C LYS A 61 0.94 5.20 3.79
N THR A 62 2.21 4.95 3.55
CA THR A 62 2.87 5.43 2.33
C THR A 62 2.28 4.75 1.11
N PHE A 63 2.03 3.45 1.20
CA PHE A 63 1.41 2.70 0.11
C PHE A 63 0.03 3.28 -0.21
N GLU A 64 -0.77 3.53 0.81
CA GLU A 64 -2.10 4.12 0.63
C GLU A 64 -2.00 5.50 -0.03
N LYS A 65 -1.03 6.29 0.40
CA LYS A 65 -0.86 7.64 -0.10
C LYS A 65 -0.59 7.67 -1.60
N TYR A 66 0.27 6.78 -2.07
CA TYR A 66 0.69 6.79 -3.47
C TYR A 66 -0.11 5.84 -4.37
N PHE A 67 -0.65 4.78 -3.80
CA PHE A 67 -1.27 3.72 -4.60
C PHE A 67 -2.70 3.42 -4.20
N GLY A 68 -3.30 4.26 -3.38
CA GLY A 68 -4.64 4.01 -2.86
C GLY A 68 -5.72 4.02 -3.92
N SER A 69 -5.47 4.66 -5.06
CA SER A 69 -6.43 4.66 -6.14
C SER A 69 -6.33 3.40 -7.00
N THR A 70 -5.22 2.68 -6.91
CA THR A 70 -4.98 1.47 -7.70
C THR A 70 -5.25 0.20 -6.90
N TYR A 71 -4.93 0.23 -5.61
CA TYR A 71 -5.08 -0.93 -4.74
C TYR A 71 -5.97 -0.59 -3.55
N THR A 72 -6.74 -1.59 -3.11
CA THR A 72 -7.53 -1.49 -1.90
C THR A 72 -6.91 -2.41 -0.86
N LEU A 73 -6.47 -1.83 0.27
CA LEU A 73 -5.94 -2.62 1.37
C LEU A 73 -7.08 -3.08 2.26
N GLN A 74 -7.12 -4.36 2.55
CA GLN A 74 -8.20 -4.96 3.32
C GLN A 74 -7.62 -5.62 4.56
N THR A 75 -8.14 -5.29 5.73
CA THR A 75 -7.67 -5.88 6.97
C THR A 75 -8.77 -5.86 8.01
N SER A 76 -8.72 -6.82 8.94
CA SER A 76 -9.57 -6.81 10.12
C SER A 76 -8.76 -6.46 11.37
N ASN A 77 -7.47 -6.21 11.23
CA ASN A 77 -6.60 -5.90 12.37
C ASN A 77 -6.88 -4.48 12.87
N PRO A 78 -7.34 -4.32 14.13
CA PRO A 78 -7.67 -2.99 14.65
C PRO A 78 -6.50 -2.01 14.61
N GLU A 79 -5.29 -2.50 14.80
CA GLU A 79 -4.11 -1.66 14.79
C GLU A 79 -3.93 -0.99 13.42
N TYR A 80 -4.11 -1.75 12.37
CA TYR A 80 -3.96 -1.21 11.01
C TYR A 80 -5.12 -0.28 10.67
N LEU A 81 -6.33 -0.65 11.05
CA LEU A 81 -7.48 0.20 10.81
C LEU A 81 -7.35 1.53 11.51
N ASP A 82 -6.88 1.53 12.75
CA ASP A 82 -6.69 2.76 13.51
C ASP A 82 -5.65 3.66 12.84
N ALA A 83 -4.60 3.06 12.29
CA ALA A 83 -3.53 3.82 11.64
C ALA A 83 -4.07 4.61 10.45
N PHE A 84 -5.05 4.07 9.74
CA PHE A 84 -5.62 4.75 8.58
C PHE A 84 -6.73 5.73 8.95
N MET A 85 -7.34 5.56 10.11
CA MET A 85 -8.40 6.45 10.56
C MET A 85 -7.86 7.71 11.20
N VAL A 86 -6.66 7.67 11.71
CA VAL A 86 -6.01 8.84 12.33
C VAL A 86 -5.43 9.70 11.20
N LYS A 87 -5.86 10.93 11.14
CA LYS A 87 -5.40 11.84 10.10
C LYS A 87 -4.42 12.85 10.62
#